data_e7a80bb043b329689953e1ab88bb1b1a
#
_entry.id   e7a80bb043b329689953e1ab88bb1b1a
#
_cell.length_a   1.000
_cell.length_b   1.000
_cell.length_c   1.000
_cell.angle_alpha   90.00
_cell.angle_beta   90.00
_cell.angle_gamma   90.00
#
_symmetry.space_group_name_H-M   'P 1'
#
loop_
_entity.id
_entity.type
_entity.pdbx_description
1 polymer ?
#
loop_
_entity_poly.entity_id
_entity_poly.type
_entity_poly.pdbx_seq_one_letter_code
_entity_poly.pdbx_strand_id
1 'polypeptide(L)'
;MEPPILSTMVVLYYTNLKFDTNKIMSDLELESPIIKVEKRGVARRGESKRDQIKRRVKKDAPTQNTTGFCHNSITVVIVNNGDGELLEKEITIKIFQNGVFHLTGVLDPRYDMSAMRILLDVLWNKCRHAINAESERPEILRRRVVLMNYTTKLSSNDTVAREVLHNTIRSMNSTLVTSQYDPDVYPGVKIRIGPNNWTAKVFRTGKIILTGITDHEQCAQFIGLLLELFAKVLPTKSKLQTSSGQAVLPLGQ
;
A
#
# COMPACT_ATOMS: atom_id res chain seq x y z
N MET A 1 -4.95 7.73 -19.89
CA MET A 1 -4.34 7.15 -18.68
C MET A 1 -4.19 5.66 -18.93
N GLU A 2 -3.06 5.07 -18.56
CA GLU A 2 -2.82 3.63 -18.68
C GLU A 2 -3.77 2.83 -17.76
N PRO A 3 -4.08 1.56 -18.08
CA PRO A 3 -4.87 0.73 -17.18
C PRO A 3 -4.24 0.63 -15.78
N PRO A 4 -5.04 0.66 -14.70
CA PRO A 4 -4.51 0.55 -13.35
C PRO A 4 -4.04 -0.87 -13.05
N ILE A 5 -2.87 -0.99 -12.43
CA ILE A 5 -2.29 -2.27 -12.01
C ILE A 5 -2.31 -2.32 -10.48
N LEU A 6 -2.87 -3.39 -9.91
CA LEU A 6 -2.83 -3.63 -8.47
C LEU A 6 -1.37 -3.77 -8.02
N SER A 7 -0.93 -2.90 -7.11
CA SER A 7 0.45 -2.87 -6.62
C SER A 7 0.62 -3.47 -5.23
N THR A 8 -0.42 -3.43 -4.41
CA THR A 8 -0.48 -4.15 -3.13
C THR A 8 -1.91 -4.24 -2.61
N MET A 9 -2.21 -5.30 -1.92
CA MET A 9 -3.44 -5.49 -1.15
C MET A 9 -3.07 -5.78 0.30
N VAL A 10 -3.87 -5.26 1.23
CA VAL A 10 -3.78 -5.53 2.65
C VAL A 10 -5.03 -6.27 3.07
N VAL A 11 -4.84 -7.43 3.70
CA VAL A 11 -5.93 -8.32 4.11
C VAL A 11 -5.85 -8.58 5.60
N LEU A 12 -7.00 -8.52 6.27
CA LEU A 12 -7.16 -8.96 7.66
C LEU A 12 -7.89 -10.30 7.69
N TYR A 13 -7.39 -11.19 8.54
CA TYR A 13 -8.07 -12.40 8.95
C TYR A 13 -8.38 -12.32 10.44
N TYR A 14 -9.55 -12.77 10.81
CA TYR A 14 -10.02 -12.88 12.18
C TYR A 14 -10.20 -14.36 12.47
N THR A 15 -9.65 -14.83 13.58
CA THR A 15 -9.75 -16.24 14.00
C THR A 15 -10.37 -16.35 15.40
N ASN A 16 -10.78 -17.56 15.78
CA ASN A 16 -11.18 -17.92 17.15
C ASN A 16 -10.01 -18.08 18.13
N LEU A 17 -8.77 -17.80 17.68
CA LEU A 17 -7.55 -18.04 18.45
C LEU A 17 -7.09 -16.78 19.18
N LYS A 18 -6.37 -16.98 20.28
CA LYS A 18 -5.56 -15.95 20.95
C LYS A 18 -4.13 -16.46 21.07
N PHE A 19 -3.15 -15.57 20.97
CA PHE A 19 -1.75 -15.95 20.87
C PHE A 19 -0.90 -15.32 21.97
N ASP A 20 0.02 -16.13 22.52
CA ASP A 20 1.21 -15.61 23.21
C ASP A 20 2.32 -15.37 22.18
N THR A 21 2.48 -14.12 21.77
CA THR A 21 3.46 -13.73 20.74
C THR A 21 4.91 -13.89 21.18
N ASN A 22 5.20 -14.00 22.50
CA ASN A 22 6.54 -14.27 23.00
C ASN A 22 6.89 -15.75 22.77
N LYS A 23 5.96 -16.64 23.09
CA LYS A 23 6.13 -18.08 22.85
C LYS A 23 6.25 -18.38 21.35
N ILE A 24 5.44 -17.75 20.50
CA ILE A 24 5.61 -17.89 19.03
C ILE A 24 7.02 -17.45 18.62
N MET A 25 7.55 -16.35 19.19
CA MET A 25 8.88 -15.85 18.84
C MET A 25 9.98 -16.85 19.19
N SER A 26 9.89 -17.54 20.33
CA SER A 26 10.87 -18.55 20.75
C SER A 26 10.79 -19.84 19.93
N ASP A 27 9.57 -20.31 19.66
CA ASP A 27 9.32 -21.69 19.28
C ASP A 27 9.09 -21.89 17.79
N LEU A 28 8.64 -20.82 17.06
CA LEU A 28 8.40 -20.93 15.63
C LEU A 28 9.73 -21.17 14.89
N GLU A 29 9.91 -22.34 14.34
CA GLU A 29 11.08 -22.71 13.56
C GLU A 29 11.07 -22.04 12.19
N LEU A 30 12.28 -21.72 11.69
CA LEU A 30 12.50 -21.20 10.34
C LEU A 30 12.70 -22.37 9.38
N GLU A 31 11.61 -22.97 8.96
CA GLU A 31 11.57 -23.99 7.93
C GLU A 31 10.73 -23.51 6.75
N SER A 32 11.16 -23.87 5.53
CA SER A 32 10.36 -23.53 4.34
C SER A 32 8.89 -23.93 4.54
N PRO A 33 7.94 -23.03 4.25
CA PRO A 33 8.12 -21.74 3.56
C PRO A 33 8.30 -20.52 4.49
N ILE A 34 8.50 -20.69 5.81
CA ILE A 34 8.70 -19.59 6.75
C ILE A 34 10.17 -19.17 6.73
N ILE A 35 10.46 -17.96 6.28
CA ILE A 35 11.82 -17.46 6.10
C ILE A 35 12.25 -16.43 7.15
N LYS A 36 11.29 -15.85 7.87
CA LYS A 36 11.58 -14.82 8.88
C LYS A 36 10.52 -14.81 9.97
N VAL A 37 10.98 -14.61 11.20
CA VAL A 37 10.16 -14.25 12.35
C VAL A 37 10.80 -13.08 13.10
N GLU A 38 10.00 -12.07 13.45
CA GLU A 38 10.49 -10.87 14.12
C GLU A 38 9.46 -10.33 15.12
N LYS A 39 9.88 -10.14 16.35
CA LYS A 39 9.16 -9.36 17.35
C LYS A 39 9.95 -8.10 17.64
N ARG A 40 9.41 -6.95 17.23
CA ARG A 40 10.12 -5.67 17.30
C ARG A 40 10.55 -5.34 18.72
N GLY A 41 11.83 -4.96 18.88
CA GLY A 41 12.42 -4.65 20.18
C GLY A 41 12.73 -5.86 21.07
N VAL A 42 12.48 -7.09 20.61
CA VAL A 42 12.75 -8.33 21.34
C VAL A 42 13.78 -9.18 20.60
N ALA A 43 13.43 -9.71 19.44
CA ALA A 43 14.31 -10.58 18.66
C ALA A 43 13.90 -10.64 17.19
N ARG A 44 14.86 -11.03 16.35
CA ARG A 44 14.66 -11.31 14.92
C ARG A 44 15.44 -12.56 14.55
N ARG A 45 14.82 -13.44 13.78
CA ARG A 45 15.45 -14.63 13.16
C ARG A 45 15.07 -14.66 11.68
N GLY A 46 16.01 -15.01 10.82
CA GLY A 46 15.84 -15.03 9.37
C GLY A 46 15.82 -13.64 8.72
N GLU A 47 15.71 -13.63 7.40
CA GLU A 47 15.75 -12.43 6.57
C GLU A 47 14.72 -12.48 5.44
N SER A 48 14.29 -11.31 5.00
CA SER A 48 13.41 -11.12 3.85
C SER A 48 14.04 -10.17 2.84
N LYS A 49 13.62 -10.20 1.58
CA LYS A 49 14.07 -9.26 0.53
C LYS A 49 13.88 -7.80 0.97
N ARG A 50 12.85 -7.53 1.77
CA ARG A 50 12.57 -6.20 2.29
C ARG A 50 13.65 -5.67 3.23
N ASP A 51 14.36 -6.55 3.93
CA ASP A 51 15.42 -6.17 4.87
C ASP A 51 16.68 -5.68 4.14
N GLN A 52 16.88 -6.13 2.90
CA GLN A 52 18.01 -5.74 2.05
C GLN A 52 17.85 -4.34 1.43
N ILE A 53 16.63 -3.77 1.48
CA ILE A 53 16.38 -2.43 0.94
C ILE A 53 16.91 -1.38 1.92
N LYS A 54 18.03 -0.75 1.57
CA LYS A 54 18.59 0.39 2.33
C LYS A 54 17.60 1.55 2.32
N ARG A 55 16.98 1.84 3.45
CA ARG A 55 16.14 3.02 3.62
C ARG A 55 17.04 4.23 3.84
N ARG A 56 16.77 5.34 3.12
CA ARG A 56 17.37 6.63 3.46
C ARG A 56 16.94 6.99 4.89
N VAL A 57 17.88 6.96 5.83
CA VAL A 57 17.66 7.47 7.17
C VAL A 57 17.59 8.99 7.05
N LYS A 58 16.49 9.61 7.44
CA LYS A 58 16.42 11.06 7.62
C LYS A 58 17.32 11.39 8.80
N LYS A 59 18.37 12.21 8.56
CA LYS A 59 19.39 12.56 9.57
C LYS A 59 18.82 13.22 10.83
N ASP A 60 17.62 13.80 10.76
CA ASP A 60 17.01 14.61 11.82
C ASP A 60 15.64 14.08 12.30
N ALA A 61 15.33 12.80 12.05
CA ALA A 61 14.12 12.24 12.65
C ALA A 61 14.37 11.99 14.14
N PRO A 62 13.64 12.66 15.05
CA PRO A 62 13.73 12.33 16.46
C PRO A 62 13.45 10.85 16.61
N THR A 63 14.24 10.18 17.45
CA THR A 63 14.05 8.76 17.80
C THR A 63 12.67 8.66 18.45
N GLN A 64 11.62 8.51 17.64
CA GLN A 64 10.30 8.27 18.19
C GLN A 64 10.36 6.93 18.92
N ASN A 65 10.31 6.99 20.23
CA ASN A 65 9.93 5.86 21.06
C ASN A 65 8.56 5.40 20.57
N THR A 66 8.56 4.43 19.66
CA THR A 66 7.33 3.84 19.10
C THR A 66 6.72 2.93 20.16
N THR A 67 6.13 3.58 21.15
CA THR A 67 5.31 2.94 22.16
C THR A 67 3.97 2.52 21.56
N GLY A 68 3.56 1.30 21.79
CA GLY A 68 2.18 0.85 21.72
C GLY A 68 1.85 -0.17 20.62
N PHE A 69 1.82 0.17 19.35
CA PHE A 69 1.24 -0.71 18.32
C PHE A 69 2.09 -1.92 17.91
N CYS A 70 3.39 -1.92 18.24
CA CYS A 70 4.33 -2.96 17.80
C CYS A 70 4.59 -4.05 18.85
N HIS A 71 4.21 -3.85 20.10
CA HIS A 71 4.52 -4.79 21.18
C HIS A 71 3.53 -5.99 21.23
N ASN A 72 2.32 -5.82 20.72
CA ASN A 72 1.27 -6.84 20.76
C ASN A 72 1.22 -7.71 19.50
N SER A 73 2.23 -7.64 18.65
CA SER A 73 2.27 -8.42 17.41
C SER A 73 3.64 -9.02 17.16
N ILE A 74 3.63 -10.13 16.43
CA ILE A 74 4.82 -10.75 15.85
C ILE A 74 4.68 -10.73 14.33
N THR A 75 5.78 -10.52 13.63
CA THR A 75 5.83 -10.51 12.16
C THR A 75 6.45 -11.82 11.68
N VAL A 76 5.76 -12.51 10.79
CA VAL A 76 6.23 -13.70 10.09
C VAL A 76 6.27 -13.38 8.59
N VAL A 77 7.29 -13.84 7.90
CA VAL A 77 7.37 -13.75 6.43
C VAL A 77 7.37 -15.16 5.86
N ILE A 78 6.45 -15.39 4.94
CA ILE A 78 6.27 -16.69 4.26
C ILE A 78 6.50 -16.48 2.77
N VAL A 79 7.28 -17.37 2.16
CA VAL A 79 7.39 -17.51 0.72
C VAL A 79 6.19 -18.32 0.22
N ASN A 80 5.43 -17.78 -0.71
CA ASN A 80 4.21 -18.41 -1.18
C ASN A 80 4.02 -18.23 -2.69
N ASN A 81 3.45 -19.22 -3.35
CA ASN A 81 3.16 -19.23 -4.78
C ASN A 81 1.68 -19.55 -5.09
N GLY A 82 0.78 -19.36 -4.11
CA GLY A 82 -0.65 -19.62 -4.28
C GLY A 82 -0.95 -21.09 -4.62
N ASP A 83 -0.35 -22.01 -3.88
CA ASP A 83 -0.46 -23.47 -4.08
C ASP A 83 0.05 -23.95 -5.46
N GLY A 84 1.05 -23.26 -6.00
CA GLY A 84 1.68 -23.58 -7.29
C GLY A 84 1.08 -22.85 -8.50
N GLU A 85 0.04 -22.06 -8.31
CA GLU A 85 -0.66 -21.36 -9.40
C GLU A 85 -0.08 -20.00 -9.75
N LEU A 86 0.80 -19.44 -8.88
CA LEU A 86 1.33 -18.10 -9.01
C LEU A 86 2.85 -18.09 -8.91
N LEU A 87 3.46 -16.98 -9.29
CA LEU A 87 4.90 -16.75 -9.07
C LEU A 87 5.21 -16.64 -7.58
N GLU A 88 6.35 -17.19 -7.19
CA GLU A 88 6.81 -17.17 -5.82
C GLU A 88 7.00 -15.74 -5.28
N LYS A 89 6.47 -15.47 -4.11
CA LYS A 89 6.48 -14.15 -3.49
C LYS A 89 6.53 -14.22 -1.96
N GLU A 90 7.17 -13.23 -1.34
CA GLU A 90 7.17 -13.05 0.10
C GLU A 90 5.89 -12.34 0.56
N ILE A 91 5.15 -13.01 1.45
CA ILE A 91 3.97 -12.47 2.12
C ILE A 91 4.34 -12.17 3.57
N THR A 92 4.17 -10.92 3.97
CA THR A 92 4.42 -10.49 5.35
C THR A 92 3.13 -10.56 6.15
N ILE A 93 3.15 -11.32 7.24
CA ILE A 93 2.00 -11.56 8.12
C ILE A 93 2.34 -11.03 9.52
N LYS A 94 1.53 -10.16 10.06
CA LYS A 94 1.56 -9.78 11.47
C LYS A 94 0.49 -10.54 12.21
N ILE A 95 0.89 -11.24 13.27
CA ILE A 95 0.00 -11.98 14.16
C ILE A 95 -0.19 -11.15 15.41
N PHE A 96 -1.42 -10.80 15.73
CA PHE A 96 -1.78 -10.09 16.95
C PHE A 96 -2.27 -11.05 18.03
N GLN A 97 -2.06 -10.69 19.29
CA GLN A 97 -2.45 -11.51 20.45
C GLN A 97 -3.95 -11.87 20.46
N ASN A 98 -4.78 -11.02 19.91
CA ASN A 98 -6.25 -11.19 19.86
C ASN A 98 -6.75 -12.06 18.69
N GLY A 99 -5.87 -12.77 17.98
CA GLY A 99 -6.27 -13.66 16.89
C GLY A 99 -6.47 -12.98 15.53
N VAL A 100 -6.09 -11.70 15.42
CA VAL A 100 -6.11 -11.00 14.13
C VAL A 100 -4.79 -11.19 13.40
N PHE A 101 -4.86 -11.48 12.10
CA PHE A 101 -3.72 -11.53 11.21
C PHE A 101 -3.83 -10.38 10.19
N HIS A 102 -2.73 -9.68 9.99
CA HIS A 102 -2.63 -8.59 9.03
C HIS A 102 -1.59 -8.94 7.95
N LEU A 103 -2.07 -9.21 6.74
CA LEU A 103 -1.26 -9.64 5.62
C LEU A 103 -0.97 -8.47 4.69
N THR A 104 0.28 -8.35 4.25
CA THR A 104 0.75 -7.36 3.28
C THR A 104 1.63 -8.03 2.22
N GLY A 105 1.77 -7.39 1.06
CA GLY A 105 2.48 -7.97 -0.07
C GLY A 105 1.60 -8.84 -0.96
N VAL A 106 0.31 -8.91 -0.65
CA VAL A 106 -0.68 -9.67 -1.42
C VAL A 106 -1.00 -8.96 -2.73
N LEU A 107 -1.08 -9.69 -3.84
CA LEU A 107 -1.50 -9.21 -5.16
C LEU A 107 -2.68 -10.01 -5.74
N ASP A 108 -2.95 -11.17 -5.17
CA ASP A 108 -4.02 -12.07 -5.58
C ASP A 108 -4.53 -12.82 -4.34
N PRO A 109 -5.83 -13.08 -4.19
CA PRO A 109 -6.39 -13.80 -3.04
C PRO A 109 -5.77 -15.19 -2.78
N ARG A 110 -5.28 -15.86 -3.81
CA ARG A 110 -4.62 -17.18 -3.67
C ARG A 110 -3.36 -17.10 -2.79
N TYR A 111 -2.62 -15.99 -2.82
CA TYR A 111 -1.46 -15.81 -1.93
C TYR A 111 -1.86 -15.77 -0.46
N ASP A 112 -2.87 -14.95 -0.12
CA ASP A 112 -3.22 -14.78 1.29
C ASP A 112 -3.96 -15.99 1.85
N MET A 113 -4.79 -16.66 1.06
CA MET A 113 -5.50 -17.87 1.48
C MET A 113 -4.53 -19.03 1.74
N SER A 114 -3.62 -19.29 0.79
CA SER A 114 -2.59 -20.32 0.94
C SER A 114 -1.65 -20.01 2.11
N ALA A 115 -1.14 -18.78 2.22
CA ALA A 115 -0.24 -18.39 3.30
C ALA A 115 -0.89 -18.51 4.69
N MET A 116 -2.19 -18.16 4.82
CA MET A 116 -2.93 -18.32 6.08
C MET A 116 -3.13 -19.78 6.45
N ARG A 117 -3.49 -20.65 5.50
CA ARG A 117 -3.63 -22.09 5.72
C ARG A 117 -2.32 -22.68 6.24
N ILE A 118 -1.22 -22.43 5.54
CA ILE A 118 0.11 -22.92 5.93
C ILE A 118 0.50 -22.42 7.33
N LEU A 119 0.32 -21.12 7.59
CA LEU A 119 0.71 -20.55 8.88
C LEU A 119 -0.13 -21.10 10.03
N LEU A 120 -1.44 -21.22 9.86
CA LEU A 120 -2.31 -21.80 10.89
C LEU A 120 -1.95 -23.26 11.19
N ASP A 121 -1.65 -24.06 10.17
CA ASP A 121 -1.22 -25.45 10.33
C ASP A 121 0.10 -25.55 11.11
N VAL A 122 1.08 -24.71 10.77
CA VAL A 122 2.37 -24.67 11.47
C VAL A 122 2.19 -24.22 12.93
N LEU A 123 1.43 -23.16 13.18
CA LEU A 123 1.17 -22.67 14.54
C LEU A 123 0.42 -23.73 15.38
N TRP A 124 -0.55 -24.40 14.80
CA TRP A 124 -1.34 -25.42 15.47
C TRP A 124 -0.52 -26.66 15.83
N ASN A 125 0.32 -27.13 14.93
CA ASN A 125 1.08 -28.37 15.10
C ASN A 125 2.39 -28.18 15.88
N LYS A 126 3.09 -27.03 15.69
CA LYS A 126 4.42 -26.79 16.25
C LYS A 126 4.42 -25.82 17.45
N CYS A 127 3.47 -24.88 17.51
CA CYS A 127 3.41 -23.85 18.54
C CYS A 127 2.11 -23.94 19.37
N ARG A 128 1.54 -25.12 19.54
CA ARG A 128 0.23 -25.33 20.19
C ARG A 128 0.13 -24.70 21.58
N HIS A 129 1.18 -24.74 22.35
CA HIS A 129 1.25 -24.16 23.71
C HIS A 129 1.31 -22.62 23.73
N ALA A 130 1.56 -21.97 22.57
CA ALA A 130 1.46 -20.52 22.40
C ALA A 130 0.05 -20.06 22.00
N ILE A 131 -0.89 -21.00 21.82
CA ILE A 131 -2.25 -20.75 21.40
C ILE A 131 -3.20 -20.97 22.57
N ASN A 132 -3.96 -19.91 22.90
CA ASN A 132 -5.07 -19.97 23.83
C ASN A 132 -6.35 -20.06 22.99
N ALA A 133 -6.83 -21.29 22.77
CA ALA A 133 -8.04 -21.55 21.98
C ALA A 133 -9.19 -21.97 22.89
N GLU A 134 -10.32 -21.34 22.69
CA GLU A 134 -11.57 -21.78 23.33
C GLU A 134 -12.18 -22.97 22.57
N SER A 135 -11.77 -23.18 21.31
CA SER A 135 -12.18 -24.29 20.46
C SER A 135 -11.07 -25.30 20.22
N GLU A 136 -11.44 -26.52 19.87
CA GLU A 136 -10.51 -27.61 19.60
C GLU A 136 -9.76 -27.48 18.26
N ARG A 137 -10.19 -26.58 17.37
CA ARG A 137 -9.60 -26.39 16.03
C ARG A 137 -9.49 -24.91 15.67
N PRO A 138 -8.48 -24.53 14.87
CA PRO A 138 -8.40 -23.20 14.28
C PRO A 138 -9.55 -22.96 13.30
N GLU A 139 -10.22 -21.84 13.45
CA GLU A 139 -11.27 -21.39 12.56
C GLU A 139 -11.03 -19.96 12.10
N ILE A 140 -11.17 -19.72 10.78
CA ILE A 140 -11.16 -18.39 10.19
C ILE A 140 -12.60 -17.86 10.23
N LEU A 141 -12.86 -16.94 11.14
CA LEU A 141 -14.18 -16.33 11.32
C LEU A 141 -14.50 -15.32 10.21
N ARG A 142 -13.48 -14.61 9.72
CA ARG A 142 -13.68 -13.56 8.72
C ARG A 142 -12.39 -13.26 7.97
N ARG A 143 -12.50 -13.04 6.65
CA ARG A 143 -11.49 -12.42 5.79
C ARG A 143 -11.99 -11.04 5.33
N ARG A 144 -11.14 -10.01 5.40
CA ARG A 144 -11.50 -8.66 4.97
C ARG A 144 -10.34 -7.98 4.24
N VAL A 145 -10.55 -7.54 3.01
CA VAL A 145 -9.64 -6.61 2.32
C VAL A 145 -9.86 -5.22 2.91
N VAL A 146 -8.80 -4.59 3.39
CA VAL A 146 -8.88 -3.27 4.04
C VAL A 146 -8.23 -2.17 3.23
N LEU A 147 -7.36 -2.54 2.29
CA LEU A 147 -6.69 -1.59 1.41
C LEU A 147 -6.24 -2.29 0.13
N MET A 148 -6.50 -1.65 -1.00
CA MET A 148 -5.90 -1.95 -2.29
C MET A 148 -5.24 -0.69 -2.84
N ASN A 149 -3.97 -0.79 -3.21
CA ASN A 149 -3.25 0.28 -3.89
C ASN A 149 -3.07 -0.10 -5.35
N TYR A 150 -3.35 0.84 -6.24
CA TYR A 150 -3.12 0.68 -7.67
C TYR A 150 -2.08 1.68 -8.15
N THR A 151 -1.40 1.32 -9.22
CA THR A 151 -0.49 2.19 -9.94
C THR A 151 -0.99 2.34 -11.37
N THR A 152 -1.03 3.56 -11.86
CA THR A 152 -1.31 3.90 -13.25
C THR A 152 -0.39 5.02 -13.71
N LYS A 153 -0.44 5.40 -14.98
CA LYS A 153 0.34 6.49 -15.55
C LYS A 153 -0.50 7.29 -16.54
N LEU A 154 -0.26 8.58 -16.61
CA LEU A 154 -0.78 9.40 -17.69
C LEU A 154 -0.15 8.96 -19.03
N SER A 155 -0.94 8.89 -20.09
CA SER A 155 -0.49 8.37 -21.40
C SER A 155 0.48 9.30 -22.12
N SER A 156 0.65 10.55 -21.67
CA SER A 156 1.61 11.50 -22.24
C SER A 156 3.02 11.24 -21.69
N ASN A 157 4.02 11.43 -22.52
CA ASN A 157 5.44 11.43 -22.09
C ASN A 157 5.81 12.75 -21.39
N ASP A 158 4.87 13.70 -21.28
CA ASP A 158 5.11 15.02 -20.69
C ASP A 158 5.18 14.91 -19.15
N THR A 159 6.01 15.75 -18.57
CA THR A 159 6.10 15.86 -17.13
C THR A 159 4.93 16.65 -16.57
N VAL A 160 4.40 16.23 -15.43
CA VAL A 160 3.35 16.95 -14.70
C VAL A 160 3.96 18.11 -13.92
N ALA A 161 3.52 19.32 -14.22
CA ALA A 161 3.82 20.53 -13.42
C ALA A 161 3.00 20.47 -12.13
N ARG A 162 3.58 19.85 -11.09
CA ARG A 162 2.88 19.49 -9.83
C ARG A 162 2.35 20.69 -9.08
N GLU A 163 3.09 21.79 -9.06
CA GLU A 163 2.69 23.05 -8.42
C GLU A 163 1.49 23.67 -9.13
N VAL A 164 1.53 23.72 -10.47
CA VAL A 164 0.41 24.20 -11.29
C VAL A 164 -0.82 23.34 -11.03
N LEU A 165 -0.69 22.02 -11.07
CA LEU A 165 -1.78 21.08 -10.77
C LEU A 165 -2.40 21.35 -9.40
N HIS A 166 -1.55 21.50 -8.36
CA HIS A 166 -1.99 21.80 -7.00
C HIS A 166 -2.75 23.11 -6.91
N ASN A 167 -2.19 24.20 -7.46
CA ASN A 167 -2.79 25.54 -7.42
C ASN A 167 -4.11 25.60 -8.20
N THR A 168 -4.18 24.93 -9.37
CA THR A 168 -5.42 24.86 -10.16
C THR A 168 -6.51 24.13 -9.39
N ILE A 169 -6.22 23.00 -8.74
CA ILE A 169 -7.22 22.29 -7.91
C ILE A 169 -7.67 23.16 -6.74
N ARG A 170 -6.75 23.86 -6.07
CA ARG A 170 -7.11 24.77 -4.97
C ARG A 170 -8.02 25.92 -5.41
N SER A 171 -7.75 26.51 -6.59
CA SER A 171 -8.58 27.59 -7.12
C SER A 171 -10.01 27.19 -7.47
N MET A 172 -10.27 25.89 -7.64
CA MET A 172 -11.64 25.39 -7.87
C MET A 172 -12.56 25.54 -6.66
N ASN A 173 -12.02 25.78 -5.46
CA ASN A 173 -12.76 25.90 -4.19
C ASN A 173 -13.80 24.80 -3.97
N SER A 174 -13.48 23.57 -4.41
CA SER A 174 -14.39 22.43 -4.29
C SER A 174 -14.34 21.83 -2.88
N THR A 175 -15.50 21.52 -2.33
CA THR A 175 -15.62 20.76 -1.07
C THR A 175 -15.36 19.26 -1.27
N LEU A 176 -15.50 18.77 -2.50
CA LEU A 176 -15.35 17.35 -2.85
C LEU A 176 -13.95 16.98 -3.32
N VAL A 177 -13.17 17.96 -3.77
CA VAL A 177 -11.80 17.73 -4.28
C VAL A 177 -10.83 18.63 -3.54
N THR A 178 -9.88 18.03 -2.88
CA THR A 178 -8.81 18.76 -2.18
C THR A 178 -7.44 18.30 -2.66
N SER A 179 -6.45 19.19 -2.61
CA SER A 179 -5.07 18.85 -2.92
C SER A 179 -4.10 19.33 -1.84
N GLN A 180 -3.05 18.55 -1.64
CA GLN A 180 -1.93 18.88 -0.77
C GLN A 180 -0.62 18.64 -1.52
N TYR A 181 0.26 19.64 -1.50
CA TYR A 181 1.59 19.53 -2.10
C TYR A 181 2.61 20.29 -1.26
N ASP A 182 3.61 19.57 -0.80
CA ASP A 182 4.80 20.08 -0.12
C ASP A 182 5.97 19.23 -0.63
N PRO A 183 6.79 19.77 -1.57
CA PRO A 183 7.87 19.02 -2.20
C PRO A 183 8.98 18.60 -1.24
N ASP A 184 9.18 19.31 -0.14
CA ASP A 184 10.22 19.01 0.86
C ASP A 184 9.83 17.81 1.72
N VAL A 185 8.52 17.62 1.94
CA VAL A 185 7.96 16.49 2.70
C VAL A 185 7.67 15.29 1.82
N TYR A 186 7.04 15.52 0.65
CA TYR A 186 6.62 14.45 -0.24
C TYR A 186 6.60 14.88 -1.72
N PRO A 187 7.25 14.12 -2.64
CA PRO A 187 7.44 14.54 -4.02
C PRO A 187 6.18 14.48 -4.90
N GLY A 188 5.07 13.93 -4.44
CA GLY A 188 3.82 13.81 -5.20
C GLY A 188 2.74 14.75 -4.70
N VAL A 189 1.91 15.27 -5.61
CA VAL A 189 0.66 15.96 -5.25
C VAL A 189 -0.33 14.92 -4.75
N LYS A 190 -0.83 15.09 -3.54
CA LYS A 190 -1.92 14.27 -2.98
C LYS A 190 -3.25 14.93 -3.32
N ILE A 191 -4.09 14.22 -4.04
CA ILE A 191 -5.44 14.66 -4.43
C ILE A 191 -6.44 13.73 -3.75
N ARG A 192 -7.34 14.29 -2.96
CA ARG A 192 -8.48 13.57 -2.39
C ARG A 192 -9.74 13.91 -3.15
N ILE A 193 -10.56 12.89 -3.44
CA ILE A 193 -11.83 13.04 -4.15
C ILE A 193 -12.94 12.35 -3.37
N GLY A 194 -14.00 13.10 -3.08
CA GLY A 194 -15.22 12.60 -2.47
C GLY A 194 -15.11 12.22 -0.99
N PRO A 195 -16.20 11.68 -0.40
CA PRO A 195 -16.27 11.29 1.00
C PRO A 195 -15.49 10.00 1.33
N ASN A 196 -15.09 9.21 0.32
CA ASN A 196 -14.58 7.85 0.47
C ASN A 196 -13.09 7.76 0.85
N ASN A 197 -12.44 8.86 1.22
CA ASN A 197 -10.98 8.90 1.51
C ASN A 197 -10.07 8.42 0.37
N TRP A 198 -10.57 8.36 -0.86
CA TRP A 198 -9.78 7.99 -2.03
C TRP A 198 -8.72 9.05 -2.28
N THR A 199 -7.49 8.62 -2.42
CA THR A 199 -6.35 9.53 -2.59
C THR A 199 -5.53 9.11 -3.79
N ALA A 200 -5.36 10.02 -4.74
CA ALA A 200 -4.39 9.91 -5.83
C ALA A 200 -3.11 10.67 -5.46
N LYS A 201 -1.95 10.05 -5.66
CA LYS A 201 -0.64 10.66 -5.50
C LYS A 201 -0.01 10.79 -6.88
N VAL A 202 0.04 12.01 -7.40
CA VAL A 202 0.49 12.31 -8.77
C VAL A 202 1.94 12.79 -8.74
N PHE A 203 2.81 12.11 -9.47
CA PHE A 203 4.24 12.40 -9.56
C PHE A 203 4.59 13.14 -10.86
N ARG A 204 5.74 13.80 -10.86
CA ARG A 204 6.26 14.55 -12.02
C ARG A 204 6.31 13.70 -13.30
N THR A 205 6.62 12.43 -13.20
CA THR A 205 6.72 11.48 -14.33
C THR A 205 5.37 11.04 -14.90
N GLY A 206 4.25 11.61 -14.42
CA GLY A 206 2.91 11.15 -14.76
C GLY A 206 2.48 9.85 -14.06
N LYS A 207 3.36 9.23 -13.26
CA LYS A 207 2.97 8.09 -12.43
C LYS A 207 1.95 8.53 -11.38
N ILE A 208 0.93 7.70 -11.16
CA ILE A 208 -0.13 7.93 -10.18
C ILE A 208 -0.25 6.70 -9.29
N ILE A 209 -0.30 6.90 -7.98
CA ILE A 209 -0.62 5.86 -6.99
C ILE A 209 -2.01 6.17 -6.45
N LEU A 210 -2.92 5.21 -6.57
CA LEU A 210 -4.28 5.27 -6.01
C LEU A 210 -4.31 4.48 -4.71
N THR A 211 -4.94 5.05 -3.68
CA THR A 211 -5.07 4.42 -2.35
C THR A 211 -6.39 4.80 -1.68
N GLY A 212 -6.78 4.07 -0.63
CA GLY A 212 -8.07 4.22 0.04
C GLY A 212 -9.18 3.37 -0.60
N ILE A 213 -8.82 2.43 -1.46
CA ILE A 213 -9.70 1.54 -2.23
C ILE A 213 -9.73 0.19 -1.54
N THR A 214 -10.86 -0.50 -1.56
CA THR A 214 -11.04 -1.83 -0.94
C THR A 214 -11.46 -2.92 -1.93
N ASP A 215 -11.89 -2.53 -3.15
CA ASP A 215 -12.28 -3.45 -4.22
C ASP A 215 -12.00 -2.87 -5.61
N HIS A 216 -12.17 -3.69 -6.64
CA HIS A 216 -11.89 -3.31 -8.04
C HIS A 216 -12.92 -2.31 -8.60
N GLU A 217 -14.16 -2.37 -8.16
CA GLU A 217 -15.22 -1.47 -8.62
C GLU A 217 -14.96 -0.04 -8.15
N GLN A 218 -14.57 0.15 -6.89
CA GLN A 218 -14.13 1.44 -6.37
C GLN A 218 -12.93 2.00 -7.13
N CYS A 219 -12.00 1.14 -7.59
CA CYS A 219 -10.89 1.58 -8.42
C CYS A 219 -11.38 2.17 -9.75
N ALA A 220 -12.31 1.50 -10.41
CA ALA A 220 -12.88 1.98 -11.68
C ALA A 220 -13.63 3.30 -11.50
N GLN A 221 -14.45 3.42 -10.47
CA GLN A 221 -15.15 4.67 -10.12
C GLN A 221 -14.17 5.82 -9.84
N PHE A 222 -13.12 5.56 -9.04
CA PHE A 222 -12.11 6.57 -8.72
C PHE A 222 -11.34 7.05 -9.96
N ILE A 223 -11.01 6.16 -10.87
CA ILE A 223 -10.37 6.51 -12.14
C ILE A 223 -11.28 7.39 -12.99
N GLY A 224 -12.57 7.10 -13.07
CA GLY A 224 -13.55 7.95 -13.75
C GLY A 224 -13.52 9.38 -13.24
N LEU A 225 -13.61 9.56 -11.92
CA LEU A 225 -13.54 10.88 -11.28
C LEU A 225 -12.20 11.60 -11.51
N LEU A 226 -11.08 10.85 -11.51
CA LEU A 226 -9.77 11.44 -11.81
C LEU A 226 -9.64 11.89 -13.26
N LEU A 227 -10.18 11.14 -14.21
CA LEU A 227 -10.19 11.53 -15.63
C LEU A 227 -11.00 12.80 -15.85
N GLU A 228 -12.17 12.92 -15.23
CA GLU A 228 -12.97 14.14 -15.26
C GLU A 228 -12.24 15.35 -14.66
N LEU A 229 -11.58 15.15 -13.53
CA LEU A 229 -10.76 16.19 -12.89
C LEU A 229 -9.61 16.62 -13.80
N PHE A 230 -8.85 15.66 -14.33
CA PHE A 230 -7.67 15.94 -15.17
C PHE A 230 -8.05 16.62 -16.49
N ALA A 231 -9.21 16.30 -17.07
CA ALA A 231 -9.72 17.01 -18.22
C ALA A 231 -9.96 18.52 -17.96
N LYS A 232 -10.24 18.88 -16.71
CA LYS A 232 -10.46 20.28 -16.30
C LYS A 232 -9.18 21.01 -15.91
N VAL A 233 -8.21 20.32 -15.31
CA VAL A 233 -7.05 20.96 -14.66
C VAL A 233 -5.73 20.76 -15.40
N LEU A 234 -5.61 19.76 -16.28
CA LEU A 234 -4.40 19.57 -17.08
C LEU A 234 -4.56 20.28 -18.44
N PRO A 235 -3.55 21.04 -18.89
CA PRO A 235 -3.61 21.70 -20.18
C PRO A 235 -3.70 20.69 -21.33
N THR A 236 -4.67 20.84 -22.18
CA THR A 236 -4.76 20.08 -23.44
C THR A 236 -3.72 20.63 -24.42
N LYS A 237 -2.97 19.77 -25.11
CA LYS A 237 -1.89 20.14 -26.06
C LYS A 237 -2.31 21.17 -27.14
N SER A 238 -3.60 21.34 -27.40
CA SER A 238 -4.14 22.29 -28.39
C SER A 238 -4.13 23.78 -27.97
N LYS A 239 -3.91 24.10 -26.69
CA LYS A 239 -3.90 25.48 -26.20
C LYS A 239 -2.53 26.16 -26.17
N LEU A 240 -1.43 25.42 -26.42
CA LEU A 240 -0.07 25.95 -26.40
C LEU A 240 0.45 26.45 -27.77
N GLN A 241 -0.31 26.28 -28.87
CA GLN A 241 0.11 26.71 -30.20
C GLN A 241 -0.43 28.11 -30.64
N THR A 242 -1.23 28.76 -29.81
CA THR A 242 -1.84 30.06 -30.20
C THR A 242 -1.21 31.29 -29.54
N SER A 243 -0.15 31.15 -28.73
CA SER A 243 0.50 32.31 -28.11
C SER A 243 1.90 32.66 -28.61
N SER A 244 2.38 32.02 -29.69
CA SER A 244 3.68 32.32 -30.32
C SER A 244 3.50 32.81 -31.76
N GLY A 245 2.73 33.89 -31.95
CA GLY A 245 2.55 34.46 -33.24
C GLY A 245 2.07 35.90 -33.15
N GLN A 246 3.00 36.84 -33.04
CA GLN A 246 3.02 38.15 -33.66
C GLN A 246 3.78 39.17 -32.81
N ALA A 247 5.08 39.21 -32.97
CA ALA A 247 5.81 40.46 -32.84
C ALA A 247 6.24 40.86 -34.29
N VAL A 248 5.37 41.55 -34.96
CA VAL A 248 5.73 42.29 -36.18
C VAL A 248 6.45 43.55 -35.72
N LEU A 249 7.73 43.62 -36.00
CA LEU A 249 8.50 44.88 -35.95
C LEU A 249 8.12 45.75 -37.17
N PRO A 250 7.82 47.03 -37.03
CA PRO A 250 7.71 47.94 -38.15
C PRO A 250 9.11 48.36 -38.61
N LEU A 251 9.41 48.12 -39.87
CA LEU A 251 10.44 48.80 -40.60
C LEU A 251 10.05 50.29 -40.70
N GLY A 252 10.89 51.13 -40.13
CA GLY A 252 10.83 52.60 -40.32
C GLY A 252 12.17 53.09 -40.80
N GLN A 253 12.15 53.75 -41.84
CA GLN A 253 13.05 54.57 -42.67
C GLN A 253 14.35 55.06 -42.01
#